data_c9287dd6e3adec38e8e10a804ebecbd0
#
_entry.id   c9287dd6e3adec38e8e10a804ebecbd0
#
_cell.length_a   1.000
_cell.length_b   1.000
_cell.length_c   1.000
_cell.angle_alpha   90.00
_cell.angle_beta   90.00
_cell.angle_gamma   90.00
#
_symmetry.space_group_name_H-M   'P 1'
#
loop_
_entity.id
_entity.type
_entity.pdbx_description
1 polymer ?
#
loop_
_entity_poly.entity_id
_entity_poly.type
_entity_poly.pdbx_seq_one_letter_code
_entity_poly.pdbx_strand_id
1 'polypeptide(L)'
;TDEILRAWEEEGTLRGKGYYWLSFFGTPSISEPWGWRFEGHHVSLNISVAPGSVRVTPTFFGADPAEVPQGTLAGFRPHAGTEDLGRDLVLSMSRTQREIAVLSHQPPRDIFAGNLRKPQDDWEAWRETLQPEGILVKDLSPEQRQIAQRILEEVVTTYRPEISSAYLKTIDIDGLSFAWMGGVERRLPHYYRLQGNDFVFEYDNVQDGANHIHTVWRSKAGDFGDDLLRNHYQTSHR
;
A
#
# COMPACT_ATOMS: atom_id res chain seq x y z
N THR A 1 3.78 15.07 5.79
CA THR A 1 2.49 15.17 5.07
C THR A 1 1.86 16.55 5.30
N ASP A 2 1.70 16.97 6.53
CA ASP A 2 1.06 18.26 6.88
C ASP A 2 1.81 19.49 6.33
N GLU A 3 3.14 19.44 6.24
CA GLU A 3 3.93 20.56 5.68
C GLU A 3 3.80 20.63 4.15
N ILE A 4 3.69 19.48 3.51
CA ILE A 4 3.47 19.39 2.06
C ILE A 4 2.05 19.83 1.72
N LEU A 5 1.05 19.33 2.46
CA LEU A 5 -0.35 19.77 2.36
C LEU A 5 -0.48 21.28 2.57
N ARG A 6 0.28 21.86 3.50
CA ARG A 6 0.26 23.31 3.77
C ARG A 6 0.91 24.15 2.68
N ALA A 7 1.89 23.61 2.00
CA ALA A 7 2.70 24.38 1.05
C ALA A 7 2.16 24.31 -0.39
N TRP A 8 1.43 23.24 -0.76
CA TRP A 8 1.26 22.88 -2.17
C TRP A 8 -0.10 22.36 -2.58
N GLU A 9 -0.86 21.71 -1.69
CA GLU A 9 -2.24 21.37 -2.01
C GLU A 9 -3.10 22.63 -1.85
N GLU A 10 -3.73 23.06 -2.92
CA GLU A 10 -4.69 24.17 -2.87
C GLU A 10 -5.80 23.82 -1.86
N GLU A 11 -6.14 24.78 -1.00
CA GLU A 11 -7.26 24.68 -0.06
C GLU A 11 -8.57 24.50 -0.83
N GLY A 12 -8.86 23.26 -1.18
CA GLY A 12 -10.14 22.84 -1.75
C GLY A 12 -11.09 22.30 -0.69
N THR A 13 -12.32 22.04 -1.08
CA THR A 13 -13.38 21.54 -0.18
C THR A 13 -13.10 20.18 0.47
N LEU A 14 -12.06 19.45 0.04
CA LEU A 14 -11.68 18.12 0.54
C LEU A 14 -10.23 18.01 1.03
N ARG A 15 -9.42 19.07 0.91
CA ARG A 15 -7.96 19.05 1.16
C ARG A 15 -7.49 19.96 2.30
N GLY A 16 -8.40 20.57 3.07
CA GLY A 16 -8.06 21.49 4.17
C GLY A 16 -7.64 20.77 5.45
N LYS A 17 -6.88 21.45 6.32
CA LYS A 17 -6.39 20.97 7.63
C LYS A 17 -7.48 20.41 8.56
N GLY A 18 -8.75 20.77 8.34
CA GLY A 18 -9.89 20.30 9.10
C GLY A 18 -10.54 19.01 8.59
N TYR A 19 -10.02 18.43 7.50
CA TYR A 19 -10.61 17.27 6.85
C TYR A 19 -9.85 15.98 7.16
N TYR A 20 -9.48 15.82 8.44
CA TYR A 20 -8.93 14.60 9.00
C TYR A 20 -9.83 14.13 10.14
N TRP A 21 -10.11 12.84 10.18
CA TRP A 21 -11.01 12.23 11.16
C TRP A 21 -10.31 11.09 11.88
N LEU A 22 -10.55 11.03 13.19
CA LEU A 22 -10.19 9.89 14.01
C LEU A 22 -11.49 9.24 14.54
N SER A 23 -11.70 8.00 14.14
CA SER A 23 -12.88 7.20 14.52
C SER A 23 -12.47 6.03 15.38
N PHE A 24 -13.24 5.74 16.43
CA PHE A 24 -13.08 4.57 17.28
C PHE A 24 -14.25 3.60 17.06
N PHE A 25 -13.95 2.32 17.02
CA PHE A 25 -14.89 1.23 16.86
C PHE A 25 -14.77 0.31 18.08
N GLY A 26 -15.82 0.21 18.89
CA GLY A 26 -15.76 -0.43 20.20
C GLY A 26 -15.08 0.43 21.26
N THR A 27 -14.72 -0.20 22.38
CA THR A 27 -14.04 0.45 23.50
C THR A 27 -12.60 -0.04 23.59
N PRO A 28 -11.59 0.84 23.67
CA PRO A 28 -10.20 0.43 23.85
C PRO A 28 -10.05 -0.54 25.03
N SER A 29 -9.54 -1.74 24.76
CA SER A 29 -9.45 -2.84 25.71
C SER A 29 -8.23 -3.71 25.43
N ILE A 30 -7.74 -4.40 26.44
CA ILE A 30 -6.72 -5.45 26.33
C ILE A 30 -7.35 -6.86 26.22
N SER A 31 -8.65 -6.99 26.52
CA SER A 31 -9.38 -8.26 26.56
C SER A 31 -10.47 -8.40 25.48
N GLU A 32 -10.92 -7.28 24.91
CA GLU A 32 -12.00 -7.26 23.93
C GLU A 32 -11.52 -6.67 22.60
N PRO A 33 -12.09 -7.12 21.46
CA PRO A 33 -11.79 -6.52 20.16
C PRO A 33 -12.24 -5.07 20.07
N TRP A 34 -11.42 -4.22 19.49
CA TRP A 34 -11.72 -2.84 19.17
C TRP A 34 -10.87 -2.36 18.00
N GLY A 35 -11.13 -1.18 17.50
CA GLY A 35 -10.32 -0.61 16.42
C GLY A 35 -10.40 0.90 16.36
N TRP A 36 -9.56 1.48 15.54
CA TRP A 36 -9.61 2.89 15.22
C TRP A 36 -9.18 3.13 13.78
N ARG A 37 -9.63 4.25 13.23
CA ARG A 37 -9.25 4.73 11.91
C ARG A 37 -8.81 6.17 11.99
N PHE A 38 -7.74 6.50 11.30
CA PHE A 38 -7.36 7.85 10.98
C PHE A 38 -7.43 8.03 9.47
N GLU A 39 -8.23 8.97 9.01
CA GLU A 39 -8.47 9.17 7.57
C GLU A 39 -8.50 10.65 7.20
N GLY A 40 -8.07 10.93 5.97
CA GLY A 40 -8.10 12.20 5.27
C GLY A 40 -7.96 11.97 3.78
N HIS A 41 -7.72 13.03 3.00
CA HIS A 41 -7.65 12.90 1.54
C HIS A 41 -6.59 11.88 1.08
N HIS A 42 -5.35 12.02 1.55
CA HIS A 42 -4.21 11.16 1.18
C HIS A 42 -3.73 10.26 2.31
N VAL A 43 -4.57 9.95 3.29
CA VAL A 43 -4.25 9.02 4.35
C VAL A 43 -5.47 8.21 4.76
N SER A 44 -5.31 6.90 4.92
CA SER A 44 -6.27 6.06 5.60
C SER A 44 -5.55 4.93 6.32
N LEU A 45 -5.52 5.03 7.65
CA LEU A 45 -4.95 4.03 8.53
C LEU A 45 -6.09 3.33 9.25
N ASN A 46 -6.15 2.01 9.11
CA ASN A 46 -7.17 1.19 9.74
C ASN A 46 -6.49 0.20 10.69
N ILE A 47 -6.72 0.36 11.97
CA ILE A 47 -6.14 -0.48 13.01
C ILE A 47 -7.23 -1.25 13.71
N SER A 48 -7.10 -2.57 13.73
CA SER A 48 -7.97 -3.49 14.47
C SER A 48 -7.14 -4.25 15.50
N VAL A 49 -7.62 -4.30 16.71
CA VAL A 49 -6.94 -4.89 17.87
C VAL A 49 -7.82 -5.97 18.45
N ALA A 50 -7.24 -7.13 18.72
CA ALA A 50 -7.83 -8.18 19.52
C ALA A 50 -6.77 -8.74 20.49
N PRO A 51 -7.13 -9.45 21.56
CA PRO A 51 -6.16 -10.00 22.50
C PRO A 51 -5.02 -10.74 21.79
N GLY A 52 -3.79 -10.24 21.96
CA GLY A 52 -2.58 -10.82 21.36
C GLY A 52 -2.40 -10.58 19.85
N SER A 53 -3.25 -9.78 19.21
CA SER A 53 -3.15 -9.55 17.75
C SER A 53 -3.53 -8.14 17.34
N VAL A 54 -2.84 -7.63 16.32
CA VAL A 54 -3.12 -6.31 15.68
C VAL A 54 -3.14 -6.50 14.17
N ARG A 55 -4.12 -5.87 13.51
CA ARG A 55 -4.17 -5.71 12.05
C ARG A 55 -4.10 -4.24 11.71
N VAL A 56 -3.37 -3.92 10.64
CA VAL A 56 -3.10 -2.53 10.20
C VAL A 56 -3.51 -2.31 8.75
N THR A 57 -4.26 -3.23 8.20
CA THR A 57 -4.74 -3.14 6.80
C THR A 57 -6.25 -2.94 6.73
N PRO A 58 -6.73 -2.26 5.67
CA PRO A 58 -5.96 -1.57 4.63
C PRO A 58 -5.24 -0.34 5.15
N THR A 59 -4.06 -0.06 4.58
CA THR A 59 -3.29 1.17 4.78
C THR A 59 -3.15 1.87 3.45
N PHE A 60 -3.48 3.16 3.40
CA PHE A 60 -3.40 3.97 2.21
C PHE A 60 -2.64 5.26 2.50
N PHE A 61 -1.74 5.63 1.58
CA PHE A 61 -1.11 6.95 1.51
C PHE A 61 -1.11 7.48 0.10
N GLY A 62 -1.20 8.79 -0.02
CA GLY A 62 -1.00 9.50 -1.27
C GLY A 62 -0.12 10.71 -1.09
N ALA A 63 0.29 11.29 -2.20
CA ALA A 63 1.00 12.56 -2.25
C ALA A 63 0.72 13.28 -3.57
N ASP A 64 0.32 14.53 -3.47
CA ASP A 64 0.16 15.48 -4.56
C ASP A 64 0.73 16.83 -4.08
N PRO A 65 1.91 17.25 -4.59
CA PRO A 65 2.72 16.62 -5.64
C PRO A 65 3.55 15.42 -5.16
N ALA A 66 3.91 14.51 -6.09
CA ALA A 66 4.89 13.45 -5.86
C ALA A 66 6.31 13.99 -5.62
N GLU A 67 6.65 15.08 -6.31
CA GLU A 67 7.90 15.82 -6.14
C GLU A 67 7.58 17.32 -6.05
N VAL A 68 7.97 17.94 -4.93
CA VAL A 68 7.73 19.38 -4.69
C VAL A 68 8.50 20.21 -5.73
N PRO A 69 7.81 21.03 -6.57
CA PRO A 69 8.46 21.67 -7.70
C PRO A 69 9.29 22.92 -7.33
N GLN A 70 8.98 23.60 -6.22
CA GLN A 70 9.62 24.88 -5.84
C GLN A 70 9.50 25.17 -4.33
N GLY A 71 10.16 26.22 -3.85
CA GLY A 71 10.14 26.66 -2.45
C GLY A 71 11.16 25.93 -1.58
N THR A 72 11.00 26.01 -0.26
CA THR A 72 11.94 25.46 0.72
C THR A 72 12.04 23.93 0.69
N LEU A 73 11.01 23.26 0.18
CA LEU A 73 10.95 21.80 0.04
C LEU A 73 11.17 21.34 -1.40
N ALA A 74 11.65 22.21 -2.30
CA ALA A 74 11.88 21.85 -3.71
C ALA A 74 12.71 20.57 -3.84
N GLY A 75 12.23 19.60 -4.64
CA GLY A 75 12.85 18.31 -4.84
C GLY A 75 12.50 17.26 -3.76
N PHE A 76 11.76 17.62 -2.69
CA PHE A 76 11.31 16.63 -1.71
C PHE A 76 10.28 15.69 -2.34
N ARG A 77 10.42 14.39 -2.06
CA ARG A 77 9.59 13.30 -2.56
C ARG A 77 9.10 12.45 -1.39
N PRO A 78 7.81 12.53 -1.00
CA PRO A 78 7.28 11.77 0.14
C PRO A 78 7.43 10.25 0.04
N HIS A 79 7.31 9.73 -1.19
CA HIS A 79 7.37 8.30 -1.49
C HIS A 79 8.61 7.89 -2.30
N ALA A 80 9.73 8.63 -2.13
CA ALA A 80 10.96 8.35 -2.88
C ALA A 80 11.45 6.91 -2.72
N GLY A 81 11.42 6.37 -1.51
CA GLY A 81 11.89 5.00 -1.23
C GLY A 81 11.11 3.95 -2.01
N THR A 82 9.79 3.98 -1.93
CA THR A 82 8.94 3.02 -2.66
C THR A 82 9.03 3.20 -4.17
N GLU A 83 9.03 4.44 -4.67
CA GLU A 83 9.16 4.72 -6.11
C GLU A 83 10.49 4.22 -6.68
N ASP A 84 11.59 4.61 -6.06
CA ASP A 84 12.93 4.31 -6.57
C ASP A 84 13.22 2.81 -6.50
N LEU A 85 12.85 2.12 -5.41
CA LEU A 85 13.03 0.68 -5.28
C LEU A 85 12.22 -0.11 -6.32
N GLY A 86 10.95 0.26 -6.58
CA GLY A 86 10.15 -0.38 -7.62
C GLY A 86 10.79 -0.23 -9.00
N ARG A 87 11.31 0.97 -9.31
CA ARG A 87 12.00 1.28 -10.55
C ARG A 87 13.34 0.53 -10.66
N ASP A 88 14.15 0.54 -9.60
CA ASP A 88 15.42 -0.18 -9.55
C ASP A 88 15.21 -1.67 -9.80
N LEU A 89 14.14 -2.25 -9.25
CA LEU A 89 13.83 -3.66 -9.47
C LEU A 89 13.55 -3.94 -10.95
N VAL A 90 12.63 -3.22 -11.58
CA VAL A 90 12.30 -3.47 -13.00
C VAL A 90 13.48 -3.17 -13.93
N LEU A 91 14.29 -2.15 -13.63
CA LEU A 91 15.47 -1.80 -14.43
C LEU A 91 16.60 -2.82 -14.30
N SER A 92 16.75 -3.48 -13.13
CA SER A 92 17.76 -4.53 -12.90
C SER A 92 17.45 -5.84 -13.63
N MET A 93 16.22 -6.02 -14.12
CA MET A 93 15.76 -7.26 -14.74
C MET A 93 16.38 -7.48 -16.11
N SER A 94 16.67 -8.73 -16.41
CA SER A 94 16.99 -9.18 -17.77
C SER A 94 15.79 -8.98 -18.71
N ARG A 95 16.03 -9.06 -20.01
CA ARG A 95 14.95 -8.98 -21.02
C ARG A 95 13.85 -10.00 -20.74
N THR A 96 14.21 -11.26 -20.50
CA THR A 96 13.25 -12.34 -20.24
C THR A 96 12.44 -12.10 -18.97
N GLN A 97 13.07 -11.60 -17.92
CA GLN A 97 12.37 -11.26 -16.68
C GLN A 97 11.39 -10.09 -16.88
N ARG A 98 11.79 -9.06 -17.66
CA ARG A 98 10.88 -7.94 -17.99
C ARG A 98 9.68 -8.38 -18.84
N GLU A 99 9.85 -9.31 -19.77
CA GLU A 99 8.75 -9.87 -20.56
C GLU A 99 7.68 -10.55 -19.67
N ILE A 100 8.05 -11.02 -18.47
CA ILE A 100 7.12 -11.57 -17.48
C ILE A 100 6.58 -10.50 -16.54
N ALA A 101 7.45 -9.60 -16.05
CA ALA A 101 7.12 -8.63 -15.02
C ALA A 101 6.31 -7.44 -15.57
N VAL A 102 6.57 -7.00 -16.81
CA VAL A 102 5.89 -5.84 -17.41
C VAL A 102 4.62 -6.30 -18.11
N LEU A 103 3.49 -6.10 -17.43
CA LEU A 103 2.18 -6.55 -17.93
C LEU A 103 1.63 -5.65 -19.04
N SER A 104 1.99 -4.36 -19.03
CA SER A 104 1.50 -3.37 -20.00
C SER A 104 2.46 -2.18 -20.09
N HIS A 105 2.57 -1.60 -21.28
CA HIS A 105 3.23 -0.30 -21.49
C HIS A 105 2.32 0.90 -21.21
N GLN A 106 1.04 0.66 -20.93
CA GLN A 106 0.09 1.66 -20.48
C GLN A 106 -0.22 1.41 -19.01
N PRO A 107 -0.05 2.40 -18.12
CA PRO A 107 -0.43 2.25 -16.72
C PRO A 107 -1.96 2.25 -16.57
N PRO A 108 -2.50 1.75 -15.46
CA PRO A 108 -3.91 1.94 -15.11
C PRO A 108 -4.20 3.43 -14.85
N ARG A 109 -5.45 3.76 -14.61
CA ARG A 109 -5.85 5.14 -14.27
C ARG A 109 -5.61 5.46 -12.80
N ASP A 110 -5.55 4.45 -11.94
CA ASP A 110 -5.40 4.53 -10.50
C ASP A 110 -5.03 3.14 -9.96
N ILE A 111 -4.75 3.02 -8.66
CA ILE A 111 -4.59 1.72 -7.98
C ILE A 111 -5.86 0.86 -8.13
N PHE A 112 -5.69 -0.45 -8.25
CA PHE A 112 -6.82 -1.38 -8.44
C PHE A 112 -7.55 -1.68 -7.12
N ALA A 113 -6.82 -1.94 -6.04
CA ALA A 113 -7.41 -2.35 -4.78
C ALA A 113 -8.11 -1.22 -4.04
N GLY A 114 -7.77 0.03 -4.35
CA GLY A 114 -8.37 1.22 -3.75
C GLY A 114 -8.35 1.26 -2.24
N ASN A 115 -8.98 2.29 -1.69
CA ASN A 115 -9.17 2.49 -0.25
C ASN A 115 -10.66 2.35 0.13
N LEU A 116 -11.47 1.75 -0.70
CA LEU A 116 -12.91 1.69 -0.51
C LEU A 116 -13.27 0.96 0.77
N ARG A 117 -14.12 1.59 1.59
CA ARG A 117 -14.94 0.89 2.58
C ARG A 117 -15.71 -0.19 1.82
N LYS A 118 -15.68 -1.42 2.32
CA LYS A 118 -16.54 -2.48 1.77
C LYS A 118 -17.95 -1.94 1.44
N PRO A 119 -18.31 -1.75 0.20
CA PRO A 119 -19.58 -2.23 -0.26
C PRO A 119 -19.39 -3.74 -0.42
N GLN A 120 -20.29 -4.52 0.12
CA GLN A 120 -20.22 -5.98 0.15
C GLN A 120 -19.98 -6.58 -1.25
N ASP A 121 -20.38 -5.86 -2.28
CA ASP A 121 -20.32 -6.24 -3.68
C ASP A 121 -18.94 -5.98 -4.34
N ASP A 122 -18.20 -4.94 -3.94
CA ASP A 122 -16.89 -4.59 -4.56
C ASP A 122 -15.72 -5.37 -3.94
N TRP A 123 -15.87 -5.86 -2.71
CA TRP A 123 -14.82 -6.61 -2.02
C TRP A 123 -14.61 -8.01 -2.61
N GLU A 124 -15.67 -8.70 -2.98
CA GLU A 124 -15.57 -10.00 -3.65
C GLU A 124 -15.01 -9.83 -5.05
N ALA A 125 -15.46 -8.83 -5.79
CA ALA A 125 -14.93 -8.47 -7.09
C ALA A 125 -13.42 -8.16 -7.05
N TRP A 126 -12.95 -7.42 -6.02
CA TRP A 126 -11.53 -7.15 -5.83
C TRP A 126 -10.70 -8.42 -5.56
N ARG A 127 -11.21 -9.32 -4.70
CA ARG A 127 -10.54 -10.61 -4.42
C ARG A 127 -10.43 -11.50 -5.66
N GLU A 128 -11.42 -11.45 -6.52
CA GLU A 128 -11.49 -12.26 -7.73
C GLU A 128 -10.68 -11.65 -8.88
N THR A 129 -10.67 -10.33 -9.01
CA THR A 129 -10.03 -9.64 -10.14
C THR A 129 -8.53 -9.44 -9.96
N LEU A 130 -8.04 -9.25 -8.73
CA LEU A 130 -6.62 -9.06 -8.48
C LEU A 130 -5.93 -10.40 -8.21
N GLN A 131 -5.65 -11.15 -9.27
CA GLN A 131 -4.84 -12.36 -9.18
C GLN A 131 -3.35 -12.02 -9.21
N PRO A 132 -2.49 -12.80 -8.52
CA PRO A 132 -1.05 -12.63 -8.63
C PRO A 132 -0.59 -12.81 -10.09
N GLU A 133 0.01 -11.76 -10.64
CA GLU A 133 0.57 -11.73 -11.99
C GLU A 133 1.97 -11.10 -11.94
N GLY A 134 2.75 -11.33 -12.99
CA GLY A 134 4.12 -10.86 -13.09
C GLY A 134 5.14 -11.93 -12.72
N ILE A 135 6.36 -11.52 -12.36
CA ILE A 135 7.45 -12.45 -12.03
C ILE A 135 7.44 -12.79 -10.54
N LEU A 136 7.55 -14.08 -10.21
CA LEU A 136 7.70 -14.49 -8.82
C LEU A 136 9.04 -14.04 -8.24
N VAL A 137 9.04 -13.58 -7.00
CA VAL A 137 10.25 -13.12 -6.31
C VAL A 137 11.28 -14.24 -6.19
N LYS A 138 10.87 -15.49 -6.01
CA LYS A 138 11.77 -16.65 -6.00
C LYS A 138 12.54 -16.85 -7.33
N ASP A 139 12.02 -16.34 -8.46
CA ASP A 139 12.62 -16.47 -9.79
C ASP A 139 13.54 -15.29 -10.15
N LEU A 140 13.75 -14.36 -9.20
CA LEU A 140 14.66 -13.22 -9.28
C LEU A 140 16.09 -13.61 -8.84
N SER A 141 17.10 -12.82 -9.26
CA SER A 141 18.45 -12.97 -8.72
C SER A 141 18.50 -12.62 -7.22
N PRO A 142 19.54 -13.04 -6.47
CA PRO A 142 19.68 -12.66 -5.07
C PRO A 142 19.65 -11.15 -4.84
N GLU A 143 20.27 -10.36 -5.72
CA GLU A 143 20.29 -8.89 -5.65
C GLU A 143 18.90 -8.30 -5.90
N GLN A 144 18.18 -8.80 -6.88
CA GLN A 144 16.82 -8.40 -7.18
C GLN A 144 15.85 -8.77 -6.06
N ARG A 145 16.01 -9.94 -5.45
CA ARG A 145 15.22 -10.35 -4.26
C ARG A 145 15.46 -9.42 -3.08
N GLN A 146 16.70 -8.94 -2.88
CA GLN A 146 16.98 -7.93 -1.85
C GLN A 146 16.25 -6.62 -2.12
N ILE A 147 16.11 -6.19 -3.39
CA ILE A 147 15.33 -4.99 -3.72
C ILE A 147 13.84 -5.24 -3.39
N ALA A 148 13.28 -6.38 -3.77
CA ALA A 148 11.90 -6.73 -3.44
C ALA A 148 11.66 -6.78 -1.92
N GLN A 149 12.62 -7.33 -1.15
CA GLN A 149 12.61 -7.31 0.31
C GLN A 149 12.59 -5.88 0.86
N ARG A 150 13.41 -4.98 0.32
CA ARG A 150 13.46 -3.58 0.75
C ARG A 150 12.16 -2.83 0.42
N ILE A 151 11.49 -3.12 -0.71
CA ILE A 151 10.16 -2.58 -0.99
C ILE A 151 9.19 -2.99 0.11
N LEU A 152 9.16 -4.27 0.45
CA LEU A 152 8.30 -4.80 1.51
C LEU A 152 8.60 -4.15 2.88
N GLU A 153 9.87 -4.00 3.22
CA GLU A 153 10.30 -3.33 4.46
C GLU A 153 9.87 -1.87 4.48
N GLU A 154 10.06 -1.11 3.39
CA GLU A 154 9.65 0.30 3.28
C GLU A 154 8.16 0.48 3.54
N VAL A 155 7.32 -0.42 3.00
CA VAL A 155 5.87 -0.41 3.19
C VAL A 155 5.49 -0.70 4.65
N VAL A 156 6.04 -1.75 5.22
CA VAL A 156 5.62 -2.26 6.52
C VAL A 156 6.18 -1.44 7.69
N THR A 157 7.38 -0.83 7.54
CA THR A 157 8.03 -0.03 8.58
C THR A 157 7.38 1.35 8.81
N THR A 158 6.34 1.68 8.08
CA THR A 158 5.45 2.81 8.42
C THR A 158 4.89 2.72 9.85
N TYR A 159 4.76 1.50 10.38
CA TYR A 159 4.28 1.22 11.73
C TYR A 159 5.44 1.04 12.72
N ARG A 160 5.06 0.96 14.01
CA ARG A 160 6.02 0.69 15.09
C ARG A 160 6.76 -0.64 14.85
N PRO A 161 8.04 -0.73 15.26
CA PRO A 161 8.87 -1.91 15.00
C PRO A 161 8.25 -3.25 15.44
N GLU A 162 7.49 -3.25 16.54
CA GLU A 162 6.85 -4.45 17.07
C GLU A 162 5.78 -4.99 16.11
N ILE A 163 5.00 -4.08 15.49
CA ILE A 163 3.97 -4.41 14.50
C ILE A 163 4.64 -4.84 13.19
N SER A 164 5.58 -4.03 12.71
CA SER A 164 6.30 -4.26 11.46
C SER A 164 7.01 -5.60 11.47
N SER A 165 7.74 -5.92 12.54
CA SER A 165 8.45 -7.20 12.66
C SER A 165 7.51 -8.40 12.74
N ALA A 166 6.32 -8.23 13.33
CA ALA A 166 5.32 -9.29 13.35
C ALA A 166 4.78 -9.57 11.94
N TYR A 167 4.46 -8.52 11.18
CA TYR A 167 3.97 -8.66 9.80
C TYR A 167 5.02 -9.26 8.86
N LEU A 168 6.26 -8.75 8.87
CA LEU A 168 7.34 -9.26 8.02
C LEU A 168 7.57 -10.76 8.18
N LYS A 169 7.37 -11.29 9.39
CA LYS A 169 7.48 -12.73 9.65
C LYS A 169 6.34 -13.57 9.05
N THR A 170 5.20 -12.96 8.75
CA THR A 170 4.04 -13.67 8.19
C THR A 170 4.01 -13.67 6.67
N ILE A 171 4.81 -12.80 6.02
CA ILE A 171 4.82 -12.68 4.56
C ILE A 171 5.85 -13.64 3.97
N ASP A 172 5.38 -14.58 3.17
CA ASP A 172 6.23 -15.41 2.32
C ASP A 172 6.66 -14.59 1.11
N ILE A 173 7.84 -13.97 1.19
CA ILE A 173 8.34 -13.12 0.11
C ILE A 173 8.58 -13.89 -1.18
N ASP A 174 9.00 -15.14 -1.12
CA ASP A 174 9.27 -15.97 -2.30
C ASP A 174 7.99 -16.31 -3.07
N GLY A 175 6.86 -16.35 -2.36
CA GLY A 175 5.53 -16.51 -2.94
C GLY A 175 4.91 -15.23 -3.50
N LEU A 176 5.54 -14.07 -3.34
CA LEU A 176 5.07 -12.83 -3.95
C LEU A 176 5.43 -12.78 -5.44
N SER A 177 4.59 -12.11 -6.21
CA SER A 177 4.88 -11.70 -7.59
C SER A 177 5.08 -10.18 -7.65
N PHE A 178 5.98 -9.75 -8.54
CA PHE A 178 6.18 -8.35 -8.90
C PHE A 178 5.65 -8.10 -10.31
N ALA A 179 4.81 -7.08 -10.44
CA ALA A 179 4.27 -6.65 -11.73
C ALA A 179 4.47 -5.14 -11.92
N TRP A 180 4.74 -4.74 -13.16
CA TRP A 180 4.94 -3.35 -13.58
C TRP A 180 4.02 -3.00 -14.75
N MET A 181 3.52 -1.75 -14.79
CA MET A 181 2.81 -1.20 -15.93
C MET A 181 3.24 0.26 -16.17
N GLY A 182 3.34 0.66 -17.44
CA GLY A 182 3.72 2.01 -17.83
C GLY A 182 5.21 2.20 -18.11
N GLY A 183 5.66 3.46 -18.05
CA GLY A 183 7.03 3.85 -18.34
C GLY A 183 8.00 3.48 -17.22
N VAL A 184 9.24 3.13 -17.57
CA VAL A 184 10.28 2.78 -16.58
C VAL A 184 11.20 3.96 -16.22
N GLU A 185 11.13 5.08 -16.95
CA GLU A 185 11.90 6.28 -16.65
C GLU A 185 11.19 7.15 -15.61
N ARG A 186 11.97 7.96 -14.87
CA ARG A 186 11.39 8.94 -13.94
C ARG A 186 10.45 9.90 -14.66
N ARG A 187 9.41 10.32 -13.97
CA ARG A 187 8.39 11.28 -14.47
C ARG A 187 7.56 10.76 -15.64
N LEU A 188 7.63 9.44 -15.93
CA LEU A 188 6.64 8.79 -16.78
C LEU A 188 5.57 8.12 -15.92
N PRO A 189 4.30 8.15 -16.35
CA PRO A 189 3.23 7.48 -15.65
C PRO A 189 3.50 5.98 -15.52
N HIS A 190 3.39 5.47 -14.31
CA HIS A 190 3.70 4.08 -14.00
C HIS A 190 2.94 3.58 -12.77
N TYR A 191 2.85 2.27 -12.69
CA TYR A 191 2.25 1.49 -11.62
C TYR A 191 3.08 0.25 -11.38
N TYR A 192 3.19 -0.18 -10.13
CA TYR A 192 3.70 -1.51 -9.80
C TYR A 192 3.00 -2.10 -8.59
N ARG A 193 3.11 -3.42 -8.44
CA ARG A 193 2.63 -4.12 -7.26
C ARG A 193 3.55 -5.26 -6.84
N LEU A 194 3.54 -5.54 -5.52
CA LEU A 194 3.95 -6.80 -4.93
C LEU A 194 2.71 -7.51 -4.41
N GLN A 195 2.47 -8.74 -4.84
CA GLN A 195 1.24 -9.45 -4.54
C GLN A 195 1.48 -10.93 -4.28
N GLY A 196 0.87 -11.45 -3.23
CA GLY A 196 0.75 -12.87 -2.91
C GLY A 196 -0.70 -13.29 -2.73
N ASN A 197 -0.91 -14.44 -2.11
CA ASN A 197 -2.26 -14.97 -1.88
C ASN A 197 -3.09 -14.07 -0.95
N ASP A 198 -2.48 -13.50 0.09
CA ASP A 198 -3.13 -12.61 1.05
C ASP A 198 -2.63 -11.17 0.97
N PHE A 199 -1.35 -10.97 0.75
CA PHE A 199 -0.69 -9.66 0.71
C PHE A 199 -0.85 -8.99 -0.65
N VAL A 200 -1.20 -7.70 -0.65
CA VAL A 200 -1.13 -6.81 -1.82
C VAL A 200 -0.57 -5.47 -1.40
N PHE A 201 0.47 -5.05 -2.06
CA PHE A 201 0.95 -3.68 -2.06
C PHE A 201 0.91 -3.14 -3.49
N GLU A 202 0.30 -1.98 -3.68
CA GLU A 202 0.24 -1.25 -4.94
C GLU A 202 0.84 0.14 -4.77
N TYR A 203 1.50 0.60 -5.81
CA TYR A 203 2.01 1.95 -5.99
C TYR A 203 1.63 2.44 -7.37
N ASP A 204 1.10 3.64 -7.47
CA ASP A 204 0.96 4.34 -8.74
C ASP A 204 1.52 5.76 -8.68
N ASN A 205 1.86 6.30 -9.86
CA ASN A 205 2.14 7.70 -10.10
C ASN A 205 1.67 8.01 -11.53
N VAL A 206 0.36 8.07 -11.73
CA VAL A 206 -0.26 8.11 -13.07
C VAL A 206 -1.00 9.40 -13.37
N GLN A 207 -1.41 10.12 -12.34
CA GLN A 207 -2.17 11.35 -12.45
C GLN A 207 -1.23 12.57 -12.52
N ASP A 208 -1.75 13.71 -12.96
CA ASP A 208 -1.08 15.01 -12.97
C ASP A 208 0.32 15.00 -13.62
N GLY A 209 0.44 14.27 -14.75
CA GLY A 209 1.71 14.14 -15.47
C GLY A 209 2.77 13.32 -14.73
N ALA A 210 2.35 12.29 -14.01
CA ALA A 210 3.18 11.48 -13.10
C ALA A 210 3.75 12.30 -11.92
N ASN A 211 2.90 13.12 -11.31
CA ASN A 211 3.23 13.90 -10.13
C ASN A 211 2.18 13.77 -9.01
N HIS A 212 1.38 12.70 -9.02
CA HIS A 212 0.37 12.40 -8.02
C HIS A 212 0.39 10.89 -7.71
N ILE A 213 0.76 10.53 -6.50
CA ILE A 213 1.02 9.16 -6.04
C ILE A 213 -0.12 8.65 -5.19
N HIS A 214 -0.48 7.38 -5.41
CA HIS A 214 -1.24 6.59 -4.44
C HIS A 214 -0.49 5.30 -4.11
N THR A 215 -0.54 4.90 -2.84
CA THR A 215 -0.06 3.61 -2.37
C THR A 215 -1.13 2.95 -1.51
N VAL A 216 -1.27 1.65 -1.64
CA VAL A 216 -2.15 0.87 -0.77
C VAL A 216 -1.51 -0.45 -0.39
N TRP A 217 -1.64 -0.80 0.89
CA TRP A 217 -1.30 -2.12 1.40
C TRP A 217 -2.53 -2.78 1.98
N ARG A 218 -2.82 -4.00 1.52
CA ARG A 218 -4.01 -4.77 1.92
C ARG A 218 -3.68 -6.21 2.24
N SER A 219 -4.53 -6.80 3.09
CA SER A 219 -4.59 -8.23 3.39
C SER A 219 -5.97 -8.75 3.02
N LYS A 220 -6.04 -9.75 2.15
CA LYS A 220 -7.32 -10.32 1.69
C LYS A 220 -8.12 -10.95 2.84
N ALA A 221 -7.44 -11.52 3.84
CA ALA A 221 -8.07 -12.14 5.00
C ALA A 221 -8.24 -11.19 6.17
N GLY A 222 -7.26 -10.29 6.40
CA GLY A 222 -7.12 -9.52 7.63
C GLY A 222 -7.55 -8.07 7.57
N ASP A 223 -7.96 -7.54 6.40
CA ASP A 223 -8.41 -6.17 6.26
C ASP A 223 -9.56 -5.85 7.22
N PHE A 224 -9.47 -4.68 7.87
CA PHE A 224 -10.42 -4.22 8.89
C PHE A 224 -10.57 -5.17 10.10
N GLY A 225 -9.65 -6.11 10.26
CA GLY A 225 -9.69 -7.10 11.34
C GLY A 225 -10.74 -8.19 11.17
N ASP A 226 -11.16 -8.47 9.95
CA ASP A 226 -12.18 -9.49 9.65
C ASP A 226 -11.83 -10.88 10.22
N ASP A 227 -10.56 -11.28 10.11
CA ASP A 227 -10.06 -12.54 10.68
C ASP A 227 -10.09 -12.55 12.20
N LEU A 228 -9.77 -11.42 12.85
CA LEU A 228 -9.80 -11.28 14.31
C LEU A 228 -11.22 -11.40 14.86
N LEU A 229 -12.17 -10.73 14.23
CA LEU A 229 -13.58 -10.78 14.61
C LEU A 229 -14.14 -12.18 14.42
N ARG A 230 -13.85 -12.82 13.30
CA ARG A 230 -14.28 -14.20 13.02
C ARG A 230 -13.75 -15.17 14.08
N ASN A 231 -12.47 -15.07 14.41
CA ASN A 231 -11.84 -15.92 15.42
C ASN A 231 -12.44 -15.67 16.82
N HIS A 232 -12.68 -14.41 17.18
CA HIS A 232 -13.33 -14.06 18.46
C HIS A 232 -14.72 -14.70 18.57
N TYR A 233 -15.57 -14.55 17.54
CA TYR A 233 -16.90 -15.18 17.55
C TYR A 233 -16.85 -16.70 17.65
N GLN A 234 -15.92 -17.36 16.98
CA GLN A 234 -15.78 -18.80 17.03
C GLN A 234 -15.32 -19.34 18.39
N THR A 235 -14.54 -18.55 19.14
CA THR A 235 -13.95 -19.01 20.40
C THR A 235 -14.70 -18.54 21.64
N SER A 236 -15.34 -17.37 21.61
CA SER A 236 -15.91 -16.70 22.78
C SER A 236 -17.43 -16.75 22.87
N HIS A 237 -18.12 -17.12 21.77
CA HIS A 237 -19.59 -17.15 21.69
C HIS A 237 -20.15 -18.53 21.29
N ARG A 238 -19.46 -19.59 21.71
CA ARG A 238 -19.95 -20.99 21.59
C ARG A 238 -20.82 -21.34 22.75
#